data_d47284b17701252af16aa8bce0a2b71c
#
_entry.id   d47284b17701252af16aa8bce0a2b71c
#
_cell.length_a   1.000
_cell.length_b   1.000
_cell.length_c   1.000
_cell.angle_alpha   90.00
_cell.angle_beta   90.00
_cell.angle_gamma   90.00
#
_symmetry.space_group_name_H-M   'P 1'
#
loop_
_entity.id
_entity.type
_entity.pdbx_description
1 polymer ?
#
loop_
_entity_poly.entity_id
_entity_poly.type
_entity_poly.pdbx_seq_one_letter_code
_entity_poly.pdbx_strand_id
1 'polypeptide(L)'
;MKLLGDYIKSRRGVLLFFALAAALLGVSFALFHLPLRAVAYPCTLALLLGLAALALDFRRVYKLHRELSQLETTAAELIGVLPAAASVPEADYQAIVQSLCRQSADAAAKAAADRADMLEYYTLWAHQIKTPIAAMRLRLQSEDSDFSRRLLTNLGRIEQYVEMVLTYLRLEGEGTDYVFREAKLDDIVRPALRRFAGEFIARRLTLDYTPADVRVFTDEKWLSFVIEQVLSNALKYTPQGGVSVYVEEPKTLCIRDTGIGIAPEDLPRVFERGYTGLQGRADKRASGIGLYLCRRICRNLGHTITAESRPGEGTTVRIELEEKKITVE
;
A
#
# COMPACT_ATOMS: atom_id res chain seq x y z
N MET A 1 -7.15 -35.53 13.46
CA MET A 1 -7.95 -36.01 14.60
C MET A 1 -9.16 -35.12 14.91
N LYS A 2 -9.09 -33.79 14.79
CA LYS A 2 -10.26 -32.90 15.02
C LYS A 2 -11.43 -33.18 14.06
N LEU A 3 -11.18 -33.34 12.76
CA LEU A 3 -12.21 -33.58 11.75
C LEU A 3 -13.08 -34.82 12.03
N LEU A 4 -12.44 -35.93 12.45
CA LEU A 4 -13.16 -37.16 12.80
C LEU A 4 -14.07 -36.95 14.03
N GLY A 5 -13.60 -36.20 15.02
CA GLY A 5 -14.40 -35.85 16.20
C GLY A 5 -15.63 -35.02 15.86
N ASP A 6 -15.43 -34.01 15.00
CA ASP A 6 -16.52 -33.12 14.55
C ASP A 6 -17.53 -33.88 13.66
N TYR A 7 -17.06 -34.79 12.81
CA TYR A 7 -17.91 -35.66 12.00
C TYR A 7 -18.78 -36.55 12.87
N ILE A 8 -18.21 -37.27 13.88
CA ILE A 8 -18.94 -38.12 14.80
C ILE A 8 -19.98 -37.29 15.58
N LYS A 9 -19.61 -36.08 16.01
CA LYS A 9 -20.50 -35.17 16.72
C LYS A 9 -21.68 -34.70 15.85
N SER A 10 -21.48 -34.47 14.55
CA SER A 10 -22.54 -34.09 13.59
C SER A 10 -23.53 -35.24 13.33
N ARG A 11 -23.06 -36.51 13.39
CA ARG A 11 -23.85 -37.70 13.12
C ARG A 11 -24.40 -38.38 14.39
N ARG A 12 -24.24 -37.75 15.57
CA ARG A 12 -24.65 -38.33 16.87
C ARG A 12 -26.13 -38.77 16.91
N GLY A 13 -27.01 -38.06 16.21
CA GLY A 13 -28.45 -38.44 16.12
C GLY A 13 -28.66 -39.78 15.40
N VAL A 14 -27.94 -40.00 14.30
CA VAL A 14 -27.97 -41.26 13.54
C VAL A 14 -27.40 -42.41 14.36
N LEU A 15 -26.27 -42.19 15.04
CA LEU A 15 -25.63 -43.17 15.92
C LEU A 15 -26.56 -43.55 17.12
N LEU A 16 -27.20 -42.54 17.73
CA LEU A 16 -28.20 -42.77 18.81
C LEU A 16 -29.41 -43.56 18.32
N PHE A 17 -29.90 -43.25 17.12
CA PHE A 17 -31.02 -43.99 16.51
C PHE A 17 -30.68 -45.47 16.32
N PHE A 18 -29.51 -45.79 15.76
CA PHE A 18 -29.05 -47.18 15.58
C PHE A 18 -28.83 -47.87 16.91
N ALA A 19 -28.26 -47.21 17.91
CA ALA A 19 -28.09 -47.75 19.26
C ALA A 19 -29.44 -48.06 19.93
N LEU A 20 -30.40 -47.15 19.81
CA LEU A 20 -31.78 -47.34 20.35
C LEU A 20 -32.50 -48.50 19.64
N ALA A 21 -32.42 -48.56 18.31
CA ALA A 21 -33.00 -49.64 17.52
C ALA A 21 -32.39 -51.01 17.88
N ALA A 22 -31.07 -51.09 18.06
CA ALA A 22 -30.44 -52.30 18.50
C ALA A 22 -30.85 -52.73 19.93
N ALA A 23 -30.97 -51.74 20.84
CA ALA A 23 -31.45 -52.02 22.20
C ALA A 23 -32.92 -52.50 22.20
N LEU A 24 -33.75 -51.91 21.39
CA LEU A 24 -35.17 -52.29 21.26
C LEU A 24 -35.34 -53.68 20.68
N LEU A 25 -34.53 -54.03 19.66
CA LEU A 25 -34.47 -55.40 19.12
C LEU A 25 -34.00 -56.37 20.21
N GLY A 26 -32.94 -56.06 20.94
CA GLY A 26 -32.43 -56.92 22.02
C GLY A 26 -33.49 -57.17 23.11
N VAL A 27 -34.21 -56.15 23.55
CA VAL A 27 -35.32 -56.29 24.54
C VAL A 27 -36.45 -57.12 23.97
N SER A 28 -36.85 -56.88 22.70
CA SER A 28 -37.92 -57.67 22.06
C SER A 28 -37.56 -59.14 21.98
N PHE A 29 -36.34 -59.50 21.59
CA PHE A 29 -35.95 -60.89 21.48
C PHE A 29 -35.75 -61.56 22.86
N ALA A 30 -35.35 -60.81 23.89
CA ALA A 30 -35.28 -61.33 25.25
C ALA A 30 -36.71 -61.68 25.82
N LEU A 31 -37.69 -60.84 25.53
CA LEU A 31 -39.09 -61.06 25.92
C LEU A 31 -39.72 -62.34 25.28
N PHE A 32 -39.34 -62.63 24.02
CA PHE A 32 -39.84 -63.76 23.28
C PHE A 32 -39.01 -65.05 23.46
N HIS A 33 -38.04 -65.09 24.41
CA HIS A 33 -37.16 -66.20 24.67
C HIS A 33 -36.45 -66.81 23.42
N LEU A 34 -36.18 -66.01 22.43
CA LEU A 34 -35.50 -66.49 21.20
C LEU A 34 -34.01 -66.74 21.44
N PRO A 35 -33.40 -67.75 20.74
CA PRO A 35 -32.01 -68.07 20.94
C PRO A 35 -31.09 -66.91 20.57
N LEU A 36 -30.14 -66.54 21.43
CA LEU A 36 -29.20 -65.42 21.27
C LEU A 36 -28.49 -65.41 19.90
N ARG A 37 -28.24 -66.61 19.33
CA ARG A 37 -27.61 -66.77 18.01
C ARG A 37 -28.44 -66.21 16.87
N ALA A 38 -29.77 -66.22 16.97
CA ALA A 38 -30.68 -65.70 15.96
C ALA A 38 -30.68 -64.16 15.91
N VAL A 39 -30.31 -63.51 17.03
CA VAL A 39 -30.19 -62.04 17.12
C VAL A 39 -28.81 -61.52 16.74
N ALA A 40 -27.79 -62.30 17.14
CA ALA A 40 -26.39 -61.86 16.94
C ALA A 40 -26.04 -61.69 15.47
N TYR A 41 -26.49 -62.62 14.61
CA TYR A 41 -26.16 -62.57 13.17
C TYR A 41 -26.74 -61.32 12.47
N PRO A 42 -28.03 -60.99 12.51
CA PRO A 42 -28.58 -59.76 11.88
C PRO A 42 -28.00 -58.49 12.50
N CYS A 43 -27.74 -58.46 13.79
CA CYS A 43 -27.11 -57.30 14.44
C CYS A 43 -25.66 -57.06 14.02
N THR A 44 -24.85 -58.12 13.88
CA THR A 44 -23.47 -57.98 13.37
C THR A 44 -23.44 -57.57 11.92
N LEU A 45 -24.36 -58.10 11.07
CA LEU A 45 -24.48 -57.70 9.68
C LEU A 45 -24.90 -56.23 9.54
N ALA A 46 -25.91 -55.77 10.32
CA ALA A 46 -26.37 -54.39 10.35
C ALA A 46 -25.25 -53.42 10.83
N LEU A 47 -24.44 -53.85 11.83
CA LEU A 47 -23.29 -53.08 12.33
C LEU A 47 -22.24 -52.93 11.23
N LEU A 48 -21.89 -54.00 10.52
CA LEU A 48 -20.91 -53.96 9.44
C LEU A 48 -21.36 -53.07 8.29
N LEU A 49 -22.64 -53.16 7.88
CA LEU A 49 -23.23 -52.31 6.85
C LEU A 49 -23.27 -50.82 7.29
N GLY A 50 -23.60 -50.58 8.55
CA GLY A 50 -23.62 -49.22 9.13
C GLY A 50 -22.20 -48.59 9.18
N LEU A 51 -21.21 -49.39 9.58
CA LEU A 51 -19.81 -48.95 9.56
C LEU A 51 -19.29 -48.70 8.17
N ALA A 52 -19.66 -49.52 7.19
CA ALA A 52 -19.28 -49.32 5.78
C ALA A 52 -19.93 -48.02 5.22
N ALA A 53 -21.22 -47.78 5.49
CA ALA A 53 -21.90 -46.56 5.10
C ALA A 53 -21.30 -45.31 5.75
N LEU A 54 -20.95 -45.34 7.04
CA LEU A 54 -20.27 -44.25 7.74
C LEU A 54 -18.86 -43.98 7.18
N ALA A 55 -18.14 -45.05 6.81
CA ALA A 55 -16.79 -44.90 6.21
C ALA A 55 -16.86 -44.25 4.82
N LEU A 56 -17.87 -44.59 4.01
CA LEU A 56 -18.12 -43.98 2.71
C LEU A 56 -18.53 -42.50 2.84
N ASP A 57 -19.43 -42.20 3.77
CA ASP A 57 -19.87 -40.81 4.04
C ASP A 57 -18.70 -39.95 4.57
N PHE A 58 -17.90 -40.53 5.50
CA PHE A 58 -16.69 -39.86 6.00
C PHE A 58 -15.67 -39.55 4.88
N ARG A 59 -15.44 -40.51 3.96
CA ARG A 59 -14.54 -40.27 2.82
C ARG A 59 -15.03 -39.12 1.94
N ARG A 60 -16.35 -39.03 1.74
CA ARG A 60 -16.95 -37.93 0.97
C ARG A 60 -16.75 -36.58 1.67
N VAL A 61 -17.03 -36.52 2.98
CA VAL A 61 -16.83 -35.29 3.79
C VAL A 61 -15.36 -34.91 3.84
N TYR A 62 -14.47 -35.87 3.98
CA TYR A 62 -13.03 -35.63 3.99
C TYR A 62 -12.51 -35.05 2.67
N LYS A 63 -12.98 -35.62 1.53
CA LYS A 63 -12.63 -35.11 0.21
C LYS A 63 -13.11 -33.68 0.02
N LEU A 64 -14.35 -33.40 0.35
CA LEU A 64 -14.94 -32.06 0.27
C LEU A 64 -14.19 -31.06 1.16
N HIS A 65 -13.91 -31.44 2.41
CA HIS A 65 -13.14 -30.58 3.32
C HIS A 65 -11.74 -30.24 2.77
N ARG A 66 -11.07 -31.22 2.18
CA ARG A 66 -9.74 -31.01 1.58
C ARG A 66 -9.82 -30.07 0.37
N GLU A 67 -10.82 -30.22 -0.49
CA GLU A 67 -11.04 -29.32 -1.63
C GLU A 67 -11.32 -27.89 -1.16
N LEU A 68 -12.21 -27.70 -0.17
CA LEU A 68 -12.52 -26.39 0.38
C LEU A 68 -11.34 -25.75 1.11
N SER A 69 -10.53 -26.52 1.82
CA SER A 69 -9.36 -25.96 2.52
C SER A 69 -8.23 -25.51 1.57
N GLN A 70 -8.17 -26.06 0.37
CA GLN A 70 -7.24 -25.58 -0.67
C GLN A 70 -7.70 -24.26 -1.28
N LEU A 71 -8.99 -23.98 -1.28
CA LEU A 71 -9.57 -22.73 -1.80
C LEU A 71 -9.47 -21.56 -0.80
N GLU A 72 -9.23 -21.82 0.49
CA GLU A 72 -9.09 -20.79 1.53
C GLU A 72 -7.92 -19.83 1.26
N THR A 73 -6.88 -20.30 0.57
CA THR A 73 -5.69 -19.51 0.20
C THR A 73 -5.88 -18.66 -1.09
N THR A 74 -6.92 -18.92 -1.89
CA THR A 74 -7.10 -18.29 -3.21
C THR A 74 -8.51 -17.69 -3.35
N ALA A 75 -8.95 -16.96 -2.34
CA ALA A 75 -10.33 -16.44 -2.24
C ALA A 75 -10.80 -15.59 -3.45
N ALA A 76 -9.89 -15.03 -4.24
CA ALA A 76 -10.22 -14.19 -5.40
C ALA A 76 -10.70 -14.98 -6.65
N GLU A 77 -10.32 -16.28 -6.77
CA GLU A 77 -10.65 -17.12 -7.95
C GLU A 77 -11.85 -18.05 -7.70
N LEU A 78 -12.52 -17.92 -6.57
CA LEU A 78 -13.57 -18.83 -6.08
C LEU A 78 -14.85 -18.88 -6.90
N ILE A 79 -15.07 -17.95 -7.82
CA ILE A 79 -16.38 -17.81 -8.52
C ILE A 79 -16.69 -18.99 -9.47
N GLY A 80 -15.68 -19.77 -9.86
CA GLY A 80 -15.86 -20.88 -10.81
C GLY A 80 -15.52 -22.28 -10.31
N VAL A 81 -15.03 -22.44 -9.07
CA VAL A 81 -14.33 -23.67 -8.62
C VAL A 81 -14.99 -24.36 -7.42
N LEU A 82 -16.17 -23.91 -6.99
CA LEU A 82 -16.88 -24.58 -5.91
C LEU A 82 -17.33 -26.00 -6.35
N PRO A 83 -17.07 -27.04 -5.52
CA PRO A 83 -17.50 -28.40 -5.82
C PRO A 83 -19.03 -28.48 -5.94
N ALA A 84 -19.58 -29.43 -6.69
CA ALA A 84 -21.02 -29.59 -6.85
C ALA A 84 -21.72 -29.79 -5.48
N ALA A 85 -22.76 -29.01 -5.22
CA ALA A 85 -23.55 -29.13 -4.01
C ALA A 85 -24.19 -30.51 -3.89
N ALA A 86 -24.05 -31.15 -2.76
CA ALA A 86 -24.58 -32.49 -2.49
C ALA A 86 -25.92 -32.45 -1.74
N SER A 87 -26.33 -31.29 -1.22
CA SER A 87 -27.57 -31.11 -0.50
C SER A 87 -28.16 -29.71 -0.73
N VAL A 88 -29.48 -29.54 -0.49
CA VAL A 88 -30.15 -28.25 -0.66
C VAL A 88 -29.51 -27.14 0.19
N PRO A 89 -29.24 -27.34 1.50
CA PRO A 89 -28.57 -26.31 2.30
C PRO A 89 -27.18 -25.92 1.77
N GLU A 90 -26.45 -26.87 1.20
CA GLU A 90 -25.13 -26.62 0.62
C GLU A 90 -25.25 -25.76 -0.64
N ALA A 91 -26.26 -26.01 -1.48
CA ALA A 91 -26.56 -25.18 -2.64
C ALA A 91 -26.92 -23.73 -2.23
N ASP A 92 -27.74 -23.58 -1.17
CA ASP A 92 -28.13 -22.28 -0.64
C ASP A 92 -26.92 -21.50 -0.11
N TYR A 93 -26.02 -22.15 0.67
CA TYR A 93 -24.78 -21.53 1.12
C TYR A 93 -23.87 -21.13 -0.04
N GLN A 94 -23.73 -21.99 -1.06
CA GLN A 94 -22.94 -21.68 -2.25
C GLN A 94 -23.52 -20.49 -3.01
N ALA A 95 -24.85 -20.41 -3.14
CA ALA A 95 -25.50 -19.27 -3.78
C ALA A 95 -25.24 -17.95 -3.02
N ILE A 96 -25.28 -17.98 -1.67
CA ILE A 96 -24.97 -16.83 -0.82
C ILE A 96 -23.51 -16.43 -1.00
N VAL A 97 -22.57 -17.38 -0.94
CA VAL A 97 -21.13 -17.11 -1.14
C VAL A 97 -20.85 -16.51 -2.52
N GLN A 98 -21.44 -17.09 -3.58
CA GLN A 98 -21.30 -16.56 -4.93
C GLN A 98 -21.87 -15.14 -5.06
N SER A 99 -23.01 -14.87 -4.43
CA SER A 99 -23.60 -13.52 -4.39
C SER A 99 -22.67 -12.52 -3.70
N LEU A 100 -22.11 -12.88 -2.54
CA LEU A 100 -21.16 -12.05 -1.80
C LEU A 100 -19.86 -11.79 -2.60
N CYS A 101 -19.33 -12.83 -3.25
CA CYS A 101 -18.14 -12.68 -4.10
C CYS A 101 -18.41 -11.74 -5.28
N ARG A 102 -19.57 -11.86 -5.95
CA ARG A 102 -19.96 -10.94 -7.02
C ARG A 102 -20.10 -9.52 -6.52
N GLN A 103 -20.81 -9.30 -5.40
CA GLN A 103 -20.94 -7.97 -4.81
C GLN A 103 -19.58 -7.36 -4.43
N SER A 104 -18.68 -8.16 -3.88
CA SER A 104 -17.32 -7.72 -3.56
C SER A 104 -16.53 -7.35 -4.81
N ALA A 105 -16.61 -8.16 -5.87
CA ALA A 105 -15.95 -7.89 -7.15
C ALA A 105 -16.52 -6.62 -7.82
N ASP A 106 -17.85 -6.47 -7.83
CA ASP A 106 -18.51 -5.27 -8.38
C ASP A 106 -18.14 -4.01 -7.59
N ALA A 107 -18.08 -4.11 -6.25
CA ALA A 107 -17.66 -2.99 -5.40
C ALA A 107 -16.19 -2.62 -5.64
N ALA A 108 -15.30 -3.60 -5.79
CA ALA A 108 -13.90 -3.38 -6.10
C ALA A 108 -13.72 -2.75 -7.50
N ALA A 109 -14.44 -3.28 -8.51
CA ALA A 109 -14.41 -2.74 -9.87
C ALA A 109 -14.93 -1.29 -9.91
N LYS A 110 -16.03 -1.01 -9.20
CA LYS A 110 -16.56 0.35 -9.09
C LYS A 110 -15.57 1.30 -8.40
N ALA A 111 -14.97 0.88 -7.29
CA ALA A 111 -13.98 1.69 -6.59
C ALA A 111 -12.73 1.96 -7.47
N ALA A 112 -12.31 0.99 -8.29
CA ALA A 112 -11.22 1.17 -9.23
C ALA A 112 -11.61 2.16 -10.36
N ALA A 113 -12.83 2.07 -10.91
CA ALA A 113 -13.34 3.00 -11.90
C ALA A 113 -13.46 4.42 -11.35
N ASP A 114 -14.11 4.61 -10.20
CA ASP A 114 -14.25 5.93 -9.54
C ASP A 114 -12.87 6.57 -9.28
N ARG A 115 -11.87 5.75 -8.95
CA ARG A 115 -10.49 6.21 -8.73
C ARG A 115 -9.80 6.61 -10.04
N ALA A 116 -10.01 5.85 -11.12
CA ALA A 116 -9.46 6.18 -12.43
C ALA A 116 -10.05 7.51 -12.95
N ASP A 117 -11.37 7.68 -12.84
CA ASP A 117 -12.06 8.91 -13.22
C ASP A 117 -11.56 10.12 -12.43
N MET A 118 -11.34 9.96 -11.13
CA MET A 118 -10.77 11.00 -10.27
C MET A 118 -9.35 11.40 -10.72
N LEU A 119 -8.49 10.42 -11.04
CA LEU A 119 -7.13 10.67 -11.53
C LEU A 119 -7.14 11.41 -12.87
N GLU A 120 -8.01 11.02 -13.80
CA GLU A 120 -8.17 11.66 -15.09
C GLU A 120 -8.65 13.11 -14.92
N TYR A 121 -9.69 13.32 -14.11
CA TYR A 121 -10.22 14.66 -13.80
C TYR A 121 -9.14 15.59 -13.24
N TYR A 122 -8.41 15.17 -12.22
CA TYR A 122 -7.36 16.01 -11.63
C TYR A 122 -6.18 16.23 -12.56
N THR A 123 -5.86 15.26 -13.43
CA THR A 123 -4.81 15.44 -14.44
C THR A 123 -5.22 16.53 -15.45
N LEU A 124 -6.45 16.47 -15.95
CA LEU A 124 -6.98 17.49 -16.83
C LEU A 124 -7.04 18.87 -16.15
N TRP A 125 -7.56 18.92 -14.91
CA TRP A 125 -7.64 20.14 -14.11
C TRP A 125 -6.25 20.78 -13.93
N ALA A 126 -5.23 20.01 -13.66
CA ALA A 126 -3.87 20.53 -13.50
C ALA A 126 -3.28 21.07 -14.82
N HIS A 127 -3.58 20.43 -15.96
CA HIS A 127 -3.23 20.99 -17.26
C HIS A 127 -3.91 22.33 -17.51
N GLN A 128 -5.19 22.46 -17.16
CA GLN A 128 -5.95 23.71 -17.30
C GLN A 128 -5.43 24.82 -16.39
N ILE A 129 -4.93 24.49 -15.19
CA ILE A 129 -4.33 25.49 -14.28
C ILE A 129 -2.91 25.89 -14.74
N LYS A 130 -2.11 24.99 -15.29
CA LYS A 130 -0.76 25.31 -15.79
C LYS A 130 -0.80 26.36 -16.91
N THR A 131 -1.83 26.37 -17.74
CA THR A 131 -1.98 27.33 -18.85
C THR A 131 -2.08 28.79 -18.39
N PRO A 132 -3.03 29.21 -17.51
CA PRO A 132 -3.08 30.56 -17.00
C PRO A 132 -1.84 30.95 -16.18
N ILE A 133 -1.25 29.99 -15.44
CA ILE A 133 0.02 30.22 -14.72
C ILE A 133 1.13 30.60 -15.70
N ALA A 134 1.30 29.86 -16.80
CA ALA A 134 2.28 30.16 -17.83
C ALA A 134 2.04 31.54 -18.47
N ALA A 135 0.80 31.88 -18.75
CA ALA A 135 0.44 33.19 -19.29
C ALA A 135 0.78 34.33 -18.31
N MET A 136 0.45 34.19 -17.03
CA MET A 136 0.84 35.15 -15.98
C MET A 136 2.36 35.27 -15.86
N ARG A 137 3.09 34.14 -15.90
CA ARG A 137 4.55 34.12 -15.84
C ARG A 137 5.16 34.94 -16.99
N LEU A 138 4.72 34.72 -18.24
CA LEU A 138 5.22 35.45 -19.39
C LEU A 138 4.99 36.99 -19.26
N ARG A 139 3.81 37.39 -18.78
CA ARG A 139 3.53 38.81 -18.54
C ARG A 139 4.39 39.41 -17.44
N LEU A 140 4.58 38.71 -16.35
CA LEU A 140 5.40 39.19 -15.24
C LEU A 140 6.92 39.20 -15.56
N GLN A 141 7.38 38.31 -16.45
CA GLN A 141 8.76 38.34 -16.96
C GLN A 141 9.06 39.47 -17.93
N SER A 142 8.04 40.00 -18.61
CA SER A 142 8.22 41.14 -19.50
C SER A 142 8.36 42.47 -18.76
N GLU A 143 8.10 42.51 -17.45
CA GLU A 143 8.15 43.70 -16.61
C GLU A 143 9.13 43.51 -15.46
N ASP A 144 10.28 44.18 -15.50
CA ASP A 144 11.31 44.09 -14.47
C ASP A 144 11.04 45.07 -13.33
N SER A 145 10.11 44.69 -12.42
CA SER A 145 9.82 45.42 -11.20
C SER A 145 9.94 44.54 -9.97
N ASP A 146 10.17 45.15 -8.80
CA ASP A 146 10.15 44.41 -7.53
C ASP A 146 8.80 43.72 -7.27
N PHE A 147 7.72 44.33 -7.75
CA PHE A 147 6.39 43.79 -7.67
C PHE A 147 6.26 42.51 -8.52
N SER A 148 6.69 42.57 -9.78
CA SER A 148 6.68 41.40 -10.69
C SER A 148 7.54 40.25 -10.17
N ARG A 149 8.71 40.55 -9.61
CA ARG A 149 9.58 39.52 -8.99
C ARG A 149 8.90 38.82 -7.81
N ARG A 150 8.18 39.57 -6.94
CA ARG A 150 7.43 38.95 -5.81
C ARG A 150 6.26 38.10 -6.31
N LEU A 151 5.56 38.53 -7.34
CA LEU A 151 4.45 37.77 -7.95
C LEU A 151 4.97 36.49 -8.62
N LEU A 152 6.09 36.55 -9.35
CA LEU A 152 6.74 35.36 -9.92
C LEU A 152 7.11 34.32 -8.87
N THR A 153 7.61 34.76 -7.70
CA THR A 153 7.88 33.86 -6.58
C THR A 153 6.61 33.19 -6.07
N ASN A 154 5.51 33.93 -5.92
CA ASN A 154 4.23 33.36 -5.51
C ASN A 154 3.65 32.40 -6.55
N LEU A 155 3.78 32.75 -7.83
CA LEU A 155 3.34 31.91 -8.95
C LEU A 155 4.09 30.57 -8.98
N GLY A 156 5.42 30.59 -8.77
CA GLY A 156 6.23 29.38 -8.63
C GLY A 156 5.78 28.47 -7.48
N ARG A 157 5.31 29.05 -6.36
CA ARG A 157 4.73 28.28 -5.25
C ARG A 157 3.42 27.62 -5.63
N ILE A 158 2.56 28.33 -6.37
CA ILE A 158 1.28 27.75 -6.85
C ILE A 158 1.58 26.55 -7.76
N GLU A 159 2.53 26.70 -8.69
CA GLU A 159 2.96 25.58 -9.55
C GLU A 159 3.45 24.38 -8.74
N GLN A 160 4.24 24.65 -7.71
CA GLN A 160 4.77 23.58 -6.83
C GLN A 160 3.64 22.85 -6.10
N TYR A 161 2.60 23.56 -5.63
CA TYR A 161 1.44 22.93 -5.01
C TYR A 161 0.63 22.08 -6.01
N VAL A 162 0.42 22.57 -7.22
CA VAL A 162 -0.24 21.81 -8.29
C VAL A 162 0.54 20.52 -8.61
N GLU A 163 1.88 20.63 -8.76
CA GLU A 163 2.73 19.46 -9.03
C GLU A 163 2.71 18.46 -7.86
N MET A 164 2.69 18.95 -6.63
CA MET A 164 2.60 18.10 -5.42
C MET A 164 1.28 17.31 -5.40
N VAL A 165 0.15 17.94 -5.72
CA VAL A 165 -1.16 17.27 -5.79
C VAL A 165 -1.17 16.22 -6.90
N LEU A 166 -0.66 16.54 -8.08
CA LEU A 166 -0.55 15.58 -9.18
C LEU A 166 0.33 14.39 -8.84
N THR A 167 1.46 14.66 -8.21
CA THR A 167 2.39 13.63 -7.76
C THR A 167 1.72 12.71 -6.73
N TYR A 168 0.99 13.29 -5.78
CA TYR A 168 0.22 12.53 -4.80
C TYR A 168 -0.80 11.60 -5.48
N LEU A 169 -1.58 12.13 -6.41
CA LEU A 169 -2.62 11.36 -7.12
C LEU A 169 -2.01 10.23 -7.97
N ARG A 170 -0.91 10.50 -8.68
CA ARG A 170 -0.19 9.48 -9.45
C ARG A 170 0.35 8.35 -8.57
N LEU A 171 0.85 8.67 -7.37
CA LEU A 171 1.33 7.67 -6.42
C LEU A 171 0.20 6.85 -5.78
N GLU A 172 -1.02 7.36 -5.75
CA GLU A 172 -2.21 6.63 -5.30
C GLU A 172 -2.79 5.73 -6.40
N GLY A 173 -2.49 5.96 -7.69
CA GLY A 173 -2.93 5.15 -8.82
C GLY A 173 -2.24 3.78 -8.87
N GLU A 174 -2.96 2.74 -9.31
CA GLU A 174 -2.37 1.47 -9.69
C GLU A 174 -1.69 1.66 -11.05
N GLY A 175 -0.38 1.36 -11.13
CA GLY A 175 0.38 1.45 -12.38
C GLY A 175 1.11 2.78 -12.60
N THR A 176 1.81 3.29 -11.56
CA THR A 176 2.81 4.32 -11.80
C THR A 176 3.93 3.69 -12.63
N ASP A 177 3.99 4.04 -13.94
CA ASP A 177 5.05 3.59 -14.83
C ASP A 177 6.36 4.29 -14.44
N TYR A 178 7.18 3.61 -13.63
CA TYR A 178 8.54 4.02 -13.36
C TYR A 178 9.46 3.63 -14.51
N VAL A 179 10.21 4.57 -15.04
CA VAL A 179 11.21 4.33 -16.09
C VAL A 179 12.60 4.28 -15.45
N PHE A 180 12.99 3.10 -14.97
CA PHE A 180 14.29 2.88 -14.36
C PHE A 180 15.39 2.87 -15.42
N ARG A 181 16.44 3.69 -15.20
CA ARG A 181 17.64 3.71 -16.03
C ARG A 181 18.86 4.13 -15.23
N GLU A 182 20.05 3.77 -15.72
CA GLU A 182 21.28 4.35 -15.19
C GLU A 182 21.38 5.81 -15.56
N ALA A 183 21.52 6.68 -14.58
CA ALA A 183 21.67 8.12 -14.76
C ALA A 183 22.85 8.65 -13.95
N LYS A 184 23.49 9.71 -14.42
CA LYS A 184 24.44 10.45 -13.61
C LYS A 184 23.69 11.30 -12.61
N LEU A 185 24.00 11.16 -11.34
CA LEU A 185 23.34 11.92 -10.28
C LEU A 185 23.43 13.44 -10.49
N ASP A 186 24.57 13.90 -11.01
CA ASP A 186 24.85 15.29 -11.32
C ASP A 186 23.87 15.87 -12.37
N ASP A 187 23.46 15.06 -13.36
CA ASP A 187 22.51 15.46 -14.40
C ASP A 187 21.07 15.67 -13.83
N ILE A 188 20.77 15.07 -12.67
CA ILE A 188 19.49 15.25 -11.95
C ILE A 188 19.59 16.41 -10.96
N VAL A 189 20.70 16.53 -10.22
CA VAL A 189 20.88 17.54 -9.17
C VAL A 189 21.05 18.96 -9.75
N ARG A 190 21.87 19.14 -10.79
CA ARG A 190 22.12 20.47 -11.37
C ARG A 190 20.87 21.19 -11.89
N PRO A 191 19.96 20.56 -12.65
CA PRO A 191 18.72 21.21 -13.06
C PRO A 191 17.86 21.62 -11.87
N ALA A 192 17.77 20.76 -10.83
CA ALA A 192 17.03 21.08 -9.61
C ALA A 192 17.62 22.33 -8.91
N LEU A 193 18.94 22.40 -8.75
CA LEU A 193 19.61 23.58 -8.17
C LEU A 193 19.38 24.85 -9.00
N ARG A 194 19.48 24.76 -10.34
CA ARG A 194 19.22 25.90 -11.23
C ARG A 194 17.80 26.44 -11.10
N ARG A 195 16.81 25.56 -10.89
CA ARG A 195 15.41 25.96 -10.68
C ARG A 195 15.25 26.90 -9.49
N PHE A 196 16.02 26.68 -8.42
CA PHE A 196 15.97 27.48 -7.19
C PHE A 196 16.99 28.62 -7.13
N ALA A 197 17.86 28.80 -8.13
CA ALA A 197 18.91 29.80 -8.12
C ALA A 197 18.39 31.22 -7.84
N GLY A 198 17.25 31.58 -8.42
CA GLY A 198 16.61 32.89 -8.18
C GLY A 198 16.17 33.08 -6.71
N GLU A 199 15.74 32.03 -6.02
CA GLU A 199 15.38 32.10 -4.60
C GLU A 199 16.61 32.24 -3.71
N PHE A 200 17.71 31.54 -4.00
CA PHE A 200 18.98 31.70 -3.28
C PHE A 200 19.48 33.14 -3.36
N ILE A 201 19.47 33.73 -4.56
CA ILE A 201 19.90 35.11 -4.78
C ILE A 201 18.96 36.11 -4.06
N ALA A 202 17.64 35.96 -4.23
CA ALA A 202 16.67 36.86 -3.62
C ALA A 202 16.73 36.86 -2.07
N ARG A 203 17.03 35.71 -1.47
CA ARG A 203 17.15 35.55 -0.02
C ARG A 203 18.57 35.75 0.52
N ARG A 204 19.55 35.94 -0.37
CA ARG A 204 20.98 36.06 -0.02
C ARG A 204 21.50 34.84 0.73
N LEU A 205 21.05 33.64 0.35
CA LEU A 205 21.52 32.38 0.90
C LEU A 205 22.67 31.86 0.07
N THR A 206 23.65 31.24 0.75
CA THR A 206 24.77 30.57 0.05
C THR A 206 24.34 29.19 -0.42
N LEU A 207 24.81 28.79 -1.62
CA LEU A 207 24.70 27.45 -2.13
C LEU A 207 26.09 26.87 -2.31
N ASP A 208 26.40 25.82 -1.56
CA ASP A 208 27.62 25.04 -1.72
C ASP A 208 27.27 23.71 -2.36
N TYR A 209 27.81 23.47 -3.58
CA TYR A 209 27.52 22.25 -4.32
C TYR A 209 28.83 21.56 -4.71
N THR A 210 29.02 20.33 -4.22
CA THR A 210 30.13 19.46 -4.58
C THR A 210 29.66 18.44 -5.61
N PRO A 211 30.00 18.58 -6.90
CA PRO A 211 29.67 17.62 -7.93
C PRO A 211 30.25 16.24 -7.64
N ALA A 212 29.47 15.20 -7.92
CA ALA A 212 29.91 13.81 -7.75
C ALA A 212 29.69 13.01 -9.05
N ASP A 213 30.72 12.31 -9.53
CA ASP A 213 30.60 11.41 -10.67
C ASP A 213 30.04 10.04 -10.20
N VAL A 214 28.80 10.06 -9.73
CA VAL A 214 28.10 8.88 -9.22
C VAL A 214 26.98 8.51 -10.19
N ARG A 215 26.92 7.23 -10.57
CA ARG A 215 25.81 6.67 -11.34
C ARG A 215 24.84 5.96 -10.42
N VAL A 216 23.54 6.18 -10.66
CA VAL A 216 22.43 5.62 -9.89
C VAL A 216 21.42 4.99 -10.83
N PHE A 217 20.85 3.86 -10.44
CA PHE A 217 19.74 3.23 -11.16
C PHE A 217 18.43 3.72 -10.56
N THR A 218 17.73 4.57 -11.31
CA THR A 218 16.54 5.27 -10.80
C THR A 218 15.66 5.79 -11.93
N ASP A 219 14.49 6.31 -11.57
CA ASP A 219 13.71 7.18 -12.45
C ASP A 219 14.10 8.63 -12.18
N GLU A 220 14.72 9.27 -13.18
CA GLU A 220 15.24 10.65 -13.06
C GLU A 220 14.16 11.66 -12.70
N LYS A 221 12.95 11.51 -13.26
CA LYS A 221 11.85 12.44 -13.03
C LYS A 221 11.37 12.38 -11.58
N TRP A 222 11.23 11.19 -11.04
CA TRP A 222 10.77 10.97 -9.67
C TRP A 222 11.85 11.37 -8.66
N LEU A 223 13.12 11.05 -8.94
CA LEU A 223 14.22 11.46 -8.08
C LEU A 223 14.40 12.99 -8.10
N SER A 224 14.29 13.64 -9.27
CA SER A 224 14.30 15.11 -9.39
C SER A 224 13.22 15.76 -8.51
N PHE A 225 12.00 15.22 -8.51
CA PHE A 225 10.94 15.71 -7.63
C PHE A 225 11.33 15.64 -6.15
N VAL A 226 11.93 14.53 -5.70
CA VAL A 226 12.39 14.37 -4.31
C VAL A 226 13.44 15.43 -3.97
N ILE A 227 14.44 15.61 -4.83
CA ILE A 227 15.51 16.60 -4.64
C ILE A 227 14.93 18.02 -4.58
N GLU A 228 14.06 18.38 -5.51
CA GLU A 228 13.39 19.68 -5.55
C GLU A 228 12.55 19.94 -4.29
N GLN A 229 11.85 18.94 -3.80
CA GLN A 229 11.05 19.06 -2.60
C GLN A 229 11.91 19.25 -1.33
N VAL A 230 13.03 18.54 -1.25
CA VAL A 230 13.99 18.72 -0.14
C VAL A 230 14.65 20.09 -0.20
N LEU A 231 15.08 20.56 -1.39
CA LEU A 231 15.62 21.90 -1.61
C LEU A 231 14.62 23.00 -1.26
N SER A 232 13.36 22.84 -1.65
CA SER A 232 12.28 23.78 -1.30
C SER A 232 12.11 23.89 0.21
N ASN A 233 12.16 22.75 0.93
CA ASN A 233 12.09 22.73 2.39
C ASN A 233 13.33 23.41 3.01
N ALA A 234 14.54 23.10 2.54
CA ALA A 234 15.78 23.73 2.99
C ALA A 234 15.69 25.25 2.85
N LEU A 235 15.29 25.74 1.67
CA LEU A 235 15.09 27.18 1.46
C LEU A 235 14.01 27.76 2.37
N LYS A 236 12.89 27.08 2.54
CA LYS A 236 11.77 27.55 3.36
C LYS A 236 12.18 27.77 4.81
N TYR A 237 12.97 26.87 5.38
CA TYR A 237 13.32 26.84 6.79
C TYR A 237 14.69 27.43 7.12
N THR A 238 15.41 27.96 6.12
CA THR A 238 16.67 28.69 6.29
C THR A 238 16.46 30.19 6.10
N PRO A 239 16.29 30.97 7.17
CA PRO A 239 16.14 32.42 7.05
C PRO A 239 17.46 33.14 6.70
N GLN A 240 18.59 32.61 7.17
CA GLN A 240 19.95 33.12 6.95
C GLN A 240 20.93 31.94 6.89
N GLY A 241 22.06 32.11 6.19
CA GLY A 241 23.08 31.08 6.03
C GLY A 241 23.03 30.44 4.65
N GLY A 242 22.98 29.11 4.57
CA GLY A 242 23.07 28.44 3.28
C GLY A 242 22.60 26.98 3.26
N VAL A 243 22.71 26.41 2.07
CA VAL A 243 22.42 25.01 1.81
C VAL A 243 23.64 24.38 1.14
N SER A 244 24.07 23.23 1.63
CA SER A 244 25.15 22.42 1.04
C SER A 244 24.58 21.15 0.44
N VAL A 245 25.00 20.79 -0.77
CA VAL A 245 24.59 19.58 -1.49
C VAL A 245 25.84 18.81 -1.87
N TYR A 246 25.96 17.59 -1.37
CA TYR A 246 27.13 16.74 -1.56
C TYR A 246 26.74 15.26 -1.51
N VAL A 247 27.68 14.39 -1.86
CA VAL A 247 27.49 12.94 -1.81
C VAL A 247 28.45 12.33 -0.80
N GLU A 248 27.90 11.54 0.12
CA GLU A 248 28.64 10.66 1.03
C GLU A 248 28.77 9.27 0.38
N GLU A 249 29.92 8.61 0.61
CA GLU A 249 30.09 7.23 0.16
C GLU A 249 29.15 6.26 0.91
N PRO A 250 28.66 5.19 0.25
CA PRO A 250 28.97 4.82 -1.13
C PRO A 250 28.13 5.57 -2.19
N LYS A 251 26.90 5.94 -1.97
CA LYS A 251 25.97 6.64 -2.90
C LYS A 251 24.85 7.35 -2.14
N THR A 252 25.17 8.17 -1.15
CA THR A 252 24.19 8.90 -0.37
C THR A 252 24.20 10.38 -0.72
N LEU A 253 23.13 10.87 -1.36
CA LEU A 253 22.96 12.30 -1.61
C LEU A 253 22.53 12.99 -0.32
N CYS A 254 23.31 13.99 0.12
CA CYS A 254 23.07 14.79 1.30
C CYS A 254 22.69 16.22 0.90
N ILE A 255 21.59 16.72 1.45
CA ILE A 255 21.15 18.10 1.34
C ILE A 255 21.06 18.64 2.77
N ARG A 256 22.00 19.53 3.12
CA ARG A 256 22.13 20.12 4.46
C ARG A 256 21.80 21.60 4.40
N ASP A 257 20.92 22.04 5.26
CA ASP A 257 20.63 23.45 5.51
C ASP A 257 21.18 23.89 6.87
N THR A 258 21.40 25.19 7.01
CA THR A 258 21.79 25.84 8.28
C THR A 258 20.60 26.58 8.89
N GLY A 259 19.40 26.04 8.71
CA GLY A 259 18.16 26.68 9.14
C GLY A 259 17.82 26.47 10.61
N ILE A 260 16.55 26.67 10.90
CA ILE A 260 16.03 26.63 12.28
C ILE A 260 16.08 25.23 12.91
N GLY A 261 16.26 24.17 12.09
CA GLY A 261 16.24 22.78 12.54
C GLY A 261 14.84 22.30 12.92
N ILE A 262 14.79 21.03 13.37
CA ILE A 262 13.58 20.30 13.74
C ILE A 262 13.70 19.83 15.18
N ALA A 263 12.64 19.97 15.96
CA ALA A 263 12.61 19.49 17.34
C ALA A 263 12.71 17.94 17.38
N PRO A 264 13.41 17.36 18.38
CA PRO A 264 13.60 15.91 18.48
C PRO A 264 12.28 15.11 18.50
N GLU A 265 11.24 15.67 19.12
CA GLU A 265 9.90 15.07 19.15
C GLU A 265 9.19 15.06 17.78
N ASP A 266 9.50 16.03 16.91
CA ASP A 266 8.90 16.14 15.57
C ASP A 266 9.67 15.28 14.55
N LEU A 267 10.97 15.08 14.72
CA LEU A 267 11.86 14.43 13.74
C LEU A 267 11.41 13.03 13.30
N PRO A 268 10.94 12.12 14.16
CA PRO A 268 10.46 10.80 13.72
C PRO A 268 9.21 10.89 12.83
N ARG A 269 8.47 11.99 12.91
CA ARG A 269 7.15 12.17 12.30
C ARG A 269 7.15 13.03 11.05
N VAL A 270 8.27 13.67 10.68
CA VAL A 270 8.33 14.60 9.54
C VAL A 270 7.97 13.96 8.19
N PHE A 271 8.06 12.63 8.10
CA PHE A 271 7.67 11.85 6.94
C PHE A 271 6.24 11.28 7.04
N GLU A 272 5.49 11.56 8.10
CA GLU A 272 4.08 11.16 8.22
C GLU A 272 3.16 12.06 7.37
N ARG A 273 2.08 11.47 6.87
CA ARG A 273 1.11 12.20 6.03
C ARG A 273 0.41 13.31 6.81
N GLY A 274 0.48 14.54 6.28
CA GLY A 274 -0.17 15.70 6.88
C GLY A 274 0.52 16.25 8.14
N TYR A 275 1.71 15.73 8.49
CA TYR A 275 2.45 16.22 9.64
C TYR A 275 3.19 17.52 9.32
N THR A 276 2.99 18.56 10.10
CA THR A 276 3.56 19.90 9.85
C THR A 276 4.46 20.40 10.99
N GLY A 277 4.62 19.65 12.08
CA GLY A 277 5.36 20.08 13.28
C GLY A 277 4.80 21.34 13.95
N LEU A 278 5.41 21.76 15.02
CA LEU A 278 5.00 22.98 15.76
C LEU A 278 5.14 24.25 14.90
N GLN A 279 6.22 24.34 14.14
CA GLN A 279 6.51 25.53 13.31
C GLN A 279 5.68 25.53 12.02
N GLY A 280 5.34 24.39 11.46
CA GLY A 280 4.45 24.30 10.30
C GLY A 280 2.99 24.63 10.64
N ARG A 281 2.57 24.47 11.91
CA ARG A 281 1.26 24.92 12.39
C ARG A 281 1.17 26.44 12.49
N ALA A 282 2.27 27.11 12.83
CA ALA A 282 2.37 28.57 12.82
C ALA A 282 2.39 29.14 11.38
N ASP A 283 3.01 28.41 10.44
CA ASP A 283 2.96 28.71 9.02
C ASP A 283 1.76 27.99 8.37
N LYS A 284 0.62 28.68 8.24
CA LYS A 284 -0.60 28.20 7.55
C LYS A 284 -0.36 27.64 6.14
N ARG A 285 0.86 27.70 5.62
CA ARG A 285 1.29 27.30 4.28
C ARG A 285 1.93 25.91 4.21
N ALA A 286 2.09 25.20 5.33
CA ALA A 286 2.68 23.86 5.34
C ALA A 286 1.59 22.81 5.14
N SER A 287 1.63 22.10 4.01
CA SER A 287 0.66 21.03 3.70
C SER A 287 0.93 19.72 4.45
N GLY A 288 2.18 19.52 4.94
CA GLY A 288 2.63 18.26 5.54
C GLY A 288 2.65 17.06 4.56
N ILE A 289 2.55 17.30 3.26
CA ILE A 289 2.50 16.23 2.26
C ILE A 289 3.87 16.03 1.58
N GLY A 290 4.70 17.08 1.50
CA GLY A 290 5.94 17.06 0.71
C GLY A 290 6.93 15.96 1.10
N LEU A 291 7.36 15.89 2.37
CA LEU A 291 8.30 14.86 2.83
C LEU A 291 7.67 13.46 2.85
N TYR A 292 6.38 13.36 3.13
CA TYR A 292 5.65 12.10 2.97
C TYR A 292 5.75 11.55 1.54
N LEU A 293 5.54 12.41 0.54
CA LEU A 293 5.72 12.04 -0.87
C LEU A 293 7.16 11.62 -1.18
N CYS A 294 8.14 12.36 -0.67
CA CYS A 294 9.55 12.02 -0.83
C CYS A 294 9.84 10.61 -0.32
N ARG A 295 9.38 10.26 0.90
CA ARG A 295 9.56 8.93 1.47
C ARG A 295 8.90 7.84 0.65
N ARG A 296 7.67 8.08 0.17
CA ARG A 296 6.93 7.13 -0.65
C ARG A 296 7.60 6.91 -2.01
N ILE A 297 8.05 7.99 -2.67
CA ILE A 297 8.78 7.91 -3.93
C ILE A 297 10.10 7.16 -3.74
N CYS A 298 10.91 7.54 -2.75
CA CYS A 298 12.17 6.84 -2.47
C CYS A 298 11.94 5.35 -2.26
N ARG A 299 10.94 4.97 -1.47
CA ARG A 299 10.59 3.55 -1.26
C ARG A 299 10.24 2.82 -2.56
N ASN A 300 9.46 3.45 -3.44
CA ASN A 300 9.07 2.88 -4.73
C ASN A 300 10.25 2.78 -5.71
N LEU A 301 11.23 3.69 -5.58
CA LEU A 301 12.49 3.65 -6.35
C LEU A 301 13.54 2.68 -5.76
N GLY A 302 13.25 2.02 -4.63
CA GLY A 302 14.23 1.19 -3.92
C GLY A 302 15.25 1.97 -3.10
N HIS A 303 15.05 3.28 -2.92
CA HIS A 303 15.90 4.19 -2.17
C HIS A 303 15.41 4.40 -0.74
N THR A 304 16.30 4.88 0.14
CA THR A 304 15.93 5.25 1.53
C THR A 304 16.13 6.75 1.73
N ILE A 305 15.18 7.41 2.39
CA ILE A 305 15.33 8.81 2.79
C ILE A 305 15.26 8.93 4.30
N THR A 306 16.20 9.67 4.88
CA THR A 306 16.30 9.95 6.32
C THR A 306 16.56 11.43 6.55
N ALA A 307 16.31 11.90 7.78
CA ALA A 307 16.59 13.26 8.18
C ALA A 307 17.27 13.27 9.56
N GLU A 308 18.30 14.09 9.71
CA GLU A 308 18.93 14.42 10.97
C GLU A 308 18.86 15.91 11.18
N SER A 309 18.52 16.34 12.38
CA SER A 309 18.32 17.76 12.66
C SER A 309 18.55 18.08 14.12
N ARG A 310 19.01 19.31 14.36
CA ARG A 310 19.06 19.90 15.69
C ARG A 310 18.50 21.32 15.63
N PRO A 311 17.67 21.70 16.62
CA PRO A 311 17.15 23.06 16.70
C PRO A 311 18.28 24.09 16.71
N GLY A 312 18.21 25.08 15.79
CA GLY A 312 19.20 26.14 15.64
C GLY A 312 20.47 25.78 14.87
N GLU A 313 20.69 24.50 14.53
CA GLU A 313 21.89 24.07 13.75
C GLU A 313 21.53 23.74 12.28
N GLY A 314 20.24 23.48 12.00
CA GLY A 314 19.74 23.11 10.68
C GLY A 314 19.36 21.65 10.54
N THR A 315 19.12 21.22 9.29
CA THR A 315 18.66 19.87 8.96
C THR A 315 19.53 19.28 7.85
N THR A 316 19.84 18.00 7.95
CA THR A 316 20.47 17.23 6.88
C THR A 316 19.50 16.13 6.45
N VAL A 317 19.06 16.18 5.20
CA VAL A 317 18.30 15.10 4.57
C VAL A 317 19.24 14.24 3.75
N ARG A 318 19.22 12.92 4.00
CA ARG A 318 20.02 11.92 3.30
C ARG A 318 19.13 11.04 2.43
N ILE A 319 19.54 10.84 1.19
CA ILE A 319 18.89 9.94 0.23
C ILE A 319 19.91 8.88 -0.14
N GLU A 320 19.74 7.69 0.39
CA GLU A 320 20.57 6.52 0.06
C GLU A 320 20.10 5.95 -1.28
N LEU A 321 20.97 5.99 -2.27
CA LEU A 321 20.70 5.64 -3.67
C LEU A 321 21.27 4.27 -4.06
N GLU A 322 21.66 3.45 -3.07
CA GLU A 322 22.12 2.09 -3.31
C GLU A 322 21.01 1.20 -3.84
N GLU A 323 21.35 0.37 -4.80
CA GLU A 323 20.49 -0.72 -5.27
C GLU A 323 20.32 -1.74 -4.14
N LYS A 324 19.23 -1.65 -3.37
CA LYS A 324 18.80 -2.81 -2.60
C LYS A 324 18.31 -3.83 -3.63
N LYS A 325 19.00 -4.97 -3.75
CA LYS A 325 18.51 -6.14 -4.49
C LYS A 325 17.09 -6.40 -4.01
N ILE A 326 16.11 -6.09 -4.86
CA ILE A 326 14.72 -6.49 -4.62
C ILE A 326 14.74 -8.02 -4.71
N THR A 327 14.82 -8.69 -3.58
CA THR A 327 14.55 -10.12 -3.49
C THR A 327 13.05 -10.24 -3.74
N VAL A 328 12.68 -10.60 -4.96
CA VAL A 328 11.32 -10.98 -5.31
C VAL A 328 11.11 -12.34 -4.62
N GLU A 329 10.38 -12.35 -3.48
CA GLU A 329 9.82 -13.56 -2.89
C GLU A 329 8.52 -13.93 -3.59
#